data_ade7b747592677254e28520beed79eb7
#
_entry.id   ade7b747592677254e28520beed79eb7
#
_cell.length_a   1.000
_cell.length_b   1.000
_cell.length_c   1.000
_cell.angle_alpha   90.00
_cell.angle_beta   90.00
_cell.angle_gamma   90.00
#
_symmetry.space_group_name_H-M   'P 1'
#
loop_
_entity.id
_entity.type
_entity.pdbx_description
1 polymer ?
#
loop_
_entity_poly.entity_id
_entity_poly.type
_entity_poly.pdbx_seq_one_letter_code
_entity_poly.pdbx_strand_id
1 'polypeptide(L)'
;MSQIHSHIAARDVRAFNMTQIGDQAVMALARIGITISPQVVHKQVRALAVGDSSFTASTTQGSVTTPIQFLQAWLPGFVQVITAARKIDKCIGITTVGNWHDEEIVQGIVEPVGGATEYGDYNAVPLSALNTNFERRTIVRGEQGMRVALLEDARASAMNLNVAEQKRQAAAIGLEIFRNAIGFFGWFGGANRTFGLLNDPMLPAYTAVAGGQWPTKDFLAITADLRTAIATLRNQSQDTIDPESTDLVLLIATSKIDYLSTVSVQGISVRDWLTQTYSRIRVESAPELNDVAAGADAFYLYAEKVDSSVDGSTDGGATFTQMVVTKFNTLGVEKRAKSYIEDFGSATAGVLCKRPFAVVRFSGI
;
A
#
# COMPACT_ATOMS: atom_id res chain seq x y z
N MET A 1 18.53 -15.94 -12.51
CA MET A 1 18.87 -14.97 -13.58
C MET A 1 19.96 -15.44 -14.54
N SER A 2 20.73 -16.49 -14.26
CA SER A 2 21.85 -16.91 -15.13
C SER A 2 21.51 -17.94 -16.22
N GLN A 3 20.30 -18.48 -16.26
CA GLN A 3 19.93 -19.50 -17.28
C GLN A 3 19.23 -18.94 -18.53
N ILE A 4 18.83 -17.67 -18.54
CA ILE A 4 18.15 -17.08 -19.71
C ILE A 4 19.13 -16.60 -20.79
N HIS A 5 20.40 -16.36 -20.42
CA HIS A 5 21.38 -15.83 -21.36
C HIS A 5 22.18 -16.89 -22.14
N SER A 6 22.09 -18.18 -21.78
CA SER A 6 22.94 -19.23 -22.39
C SER A 6 22.34 -19.93 -23.62
N HIS A 7 21.10 -19.62 -24.00
CA HIS A 7 20.43 -20.36 -25.09
C HIS A 7 19.99 -19.53 -26.31
N ILE A 8 20.37 -18.27 -26.38
CA ILE A 8 20.05 -17.44 -27.57
C ILE A 8 21.32 -17.24 -28.38
N ALA A 9 21.67 -18.24 -29.16
CA ALA A 9 22.64 -18.03 -30.24
C ALA A 9 21.98 -17.16 -31.32
N ALA A 10 22.73 -16.19 -31.88
CA ALA A 10 22.25 -15.23 -32.88
C ALA A 10 21.65 -15.88 -34.16
N ARG A 11 21.74 -17.21 -34.29
CA ARG A 11 21.17 -17.99 -35.41
C ARG A 11 19.72 -18.46 -35.16
N ASP A 12 19.22 -18.46 -33.93
CA ASP A 12 17.90 -18.99 -33.56
C ASP A 12 16.84 -17.91 -33.28
N VAL A 13 17.07 -16.69 -33.71
CA VAL A 13 16.10 -15.58 -33.56
C VAL A 13 14.74 -15.91 -34.19
N ARG A 14 14.68 -16.86 -35.14
CA ARG A 14 13.40 -17.31 -35.73
C ARG A 14 12.60 -18.26 -34.85
N ALA A 15 13.23 -18.88 -33.84
CA ALA A 15 12.57 -19.80 -32.88
C ALA A 15 12.17 -19.10 -31.58
N PHE A 16 12.41 -17.80 -31.47
CA PHE A 16 12.14 -17.03 -30.28
C PHE A 16 10.63 -16.84 -30.08
N ASN A 17 10.08 -17.50 -29.09
CA ASN A 17 8.65 -17.37 -28.79
C ASN A 17 8.39 -16.03 -28.08
N MET A 18 8.12 -15.00 -28.87
CA MET A 18 7.81 -13.64 -28.40
C MET A 18 6.64 -13.60 -27.40
N THR A 19 5.74 -14.57 -27.45
CA THR A 19 4.62 -14.72 -26.54
C THR A 19 5.11 -15.02 -25.12
N GLN A 20 6.10 -15.91 -24.96
CA GLN A 20 6.65 -16.26 -23.64
C GLN A 20 7.40 -15.10 -22.98
N ILE A 21 8.10 -14.25 -23.76
CA ILE A 21 8.75 -13.06 -23.21
C ILE A 21 7.72 -12.05 -22.73
N GLY A 22 6.66 -11.84 -23.50
CA GLY A 22 5.58 -10.95 -23.09
C GLY A 22 4.98 -11.36 -21.75
N ASP A 23 4.72 -12.65 -21.57
CA ASP A 23 4.15 -13.18 -20.33
C ASP A 23 5.12 -13.07 -19.16
N GLN A 24 6.41 -13.37 -19.35
CA GLN A 24 7.43 -13.22 -18.31
C GLN A 24 7.62 -11.74 -17.91
N ALA A 25 7.61 -10.83 -18.87
CA ALA A 25 7.71 -9.41 -18.60
C ALA A 25 6.47 -8.90 -17.83
N VAL A 26 5.27 -9.35 -18.19
CA VAL A 26 4.03 -9.03 -17.47
C VAL A 26 4.07 -9.54 -16.04
N MET A 27 4.54 -10.78 -15.82
CA MET A 27 4.67 -11.33 -14.46
C MET A 27 5.74 -10.59 -13.64
N ALA A 28 6.86 -10.18 -14.25
CA ALA A 28 7.88 -9.41 -13.58
C ALA A 28 7.37 -8.02 -13.16
N LEU A 29 6.59 -7.37 -14.02
CA LEU A 29 5.98 -6.08 -13.73
C LEU A 29 4.87 -6.19 -12.67
N ALA A 30 4.10 -7.27 -12.68
CA ALA A 30 3.10 -7.53 -11.66
C ALA A 30 3.72 -7.69 -10.25
N ARG A 31 4.92 -8.28 -10.16
CA ARG A 31 5.65 -8.41 -8.87
C ARG A 31 6.07 -7.06 -8.27
N ILE A 32 6.25 -6.04 -9.08
CA ILE A 32 6.57 -4.67 -8.64
C ILE A 32 5.34 -3.76 -8.61
N GLY A 33 4.14 -4.35 -8.66
CA GLY A 33 2.87 -3.64 -8.52
C GLY A 33 2.36 -2.97 -9.80
N ILE A 34 2.94 -3.28 -10.96
CA ILE A 34 2.47 -2.76 -12.25
C ILE A 34 1.64 -3.86 -12.94
N THR A 35 0.33 -3.64 -13.04
CA THR A 35 -0.57 -4.57 -13.73
C THR A 35 -0.82 -4.11 -15.16
N ILE A 36 -0.33 -4.86 -16.13
CA ILE A 36 -0.54 -4.61 -17.56
C ILE A 36 -1.32 -5.78 -18.14
N SER A 37 -2.36 -5.48 -18.93
CA SER A 37 -3.07 -6.53 -19.64
C SER A 37 -2.12 -7.24 -20.64
N PRO A 38 -2.02 -8.58 -20.61
CA PRO A 38 -1.19 -9.33 -21.54
C PRO A 38 -1.46 -9.00 -23.01
N GLN A 39 -2.71 -8.72 -23.35
CA GLN A 39 -3.12 -8.36 -24.70
C GLN A 39 -2.47 -7.07 -25.22
N VAL A 40 -2.24 -6.09 -24.33
CA VAL A 40 -1.59 -4.82 -24.67
C VAL A 40 -0.11 -5.05 -24.96
N VAL A 41 0.58 -5.88 -24.16
CA VAL A 41 1.99 -6.22 -24.33
C VAL A 41 2.19 -6.98 -25.65
N HIS A 42 1.36 -7.99 -25.92
CA HIS A 42 1.43 -8.74 -27.19
C HIS A 42 1.18 -7.85 -28.42
N LYS A 43 0.29 -6.88 -28.31
CA LYS A 43 0.02 -5.94 -29.41
C LYS A 43 1.21 -5.01 -29.66
N GLN A 44 1.85 -4.51 -28.60
CA GLN A 44 3.04 -3.64 -28.72
C GLN A 44 4.27 -4.39 -29.20
N VAL A 45 4.53 -5.60 -28.70
CA VAL A 45 5.63 -6.44 -29.15
C VAL A 45 5.49 -6.83 -30.62
N ARG A 46 4.26 -7.13 -31.09
CA ARG A 46 3.99 -7.33 -32.52
C ARG A 46 4.25 -6.07 -33.35
N ALA A 47 3.86 -4.90 -32.84
CA ALA A 47 4.09 -3.62 -33.53
C ALA A 47 5.58 -3.31 -33.67
N LEU A 48 6.38 -3.60 -32.63
CA LEU A 48 7.84 -3.45 -32.67
C LEU A 48 8.53 -4.45 -33.62
N ALA A 49 8.06 -5.70 -33.66
CA ALA A 49 8.59 -6.71 -34.56
C ALA A 49 8.28 -6.41 -36.04
N VAL A 50 7.17 -5.75 -36.31
CA VAL A 50 6.80 -5.33 -37.71
C VAL A 50 7.56 -4.05 -38.08
N GLY A 51 7.90 -3.18 -37.12
CA GLY A 51 8.64 -1.94 -37.35
C GLY A 51 10.10 -2.16 -37.80
N ASP A 52 10.74 -3.19 -37.30
CA ASP A 52 12.16 -3.47 -37.58
C ASP A 52 12.42 -4.09 -38.94
N SER A 53 11.37 -4.61 -39.61
CA SER A 53 11.49 -5.17 -40.96
C SER A 53 11.35 -4.12 -42.07
N SER A 54 11.04 -2.85 -41.77
CA SER A 54 10.80 -1.81 -42.78
C SER A 54 12.03 -0.98 -43.15
N PHE A 55 13.20 -1.22 -42.51
CA PHE A 55 14.46 -0.53 -42.84
C PHE A 55 15.46 -1.36 -43.62
N THR A 56 15.03 -2.26 -44.47
CA THR A 56 15.89 -2.76 -45.55
C THR A 56 15.98 -1.69 -46.64
N ALA A 57 17.16 -1.11 -46.79
CA ALA A 57 17.43 -0.18 -47.88
C ALA A 57 17.04 -0.81 -49.20
N SER A 58 15.99 -0.33 -49.80
CA SER A 58 15.57 -0.77 -51.13
C SER A 58 16.54 -0.20 -52.16
N THR A 59 17.37 -1.08 -52.73
CA THR A 59 18.09 -0.80 -53.95
C THR A 59 17.06 -0.61 -55.08
N THR A 60 16.94 0.64 -55.54
CA THR A 60 16.45 1.04 -56.86
C THR A 60 15.16 0.38 -57.39
N GLN A 61 14.04 0.92 -57.00
CA GLN A 61 12.94 1.26 -57.93
C GLN A 61 12.04 2.31 -57.28
N GLY A 62 11.81 3.41 -57.98
CA GLY A 62 11.03 4.53 -57.51
C GLY A 62 9.54 4.23 -57.37
N SER A 63 9.17 3.67 -56.27
CA SER A 63 7.84 3.89 -55.69
C SER A 63 8.08 4.46 -54.31
N VAL A 64 7.91 5.75 -54.18
CA VAL A 64 7.83 6.41 -52.90
C VAL A 64 6.53 5.95 -52.26
N THR A 65 6.58 4.79 -51.61
CA THR A 65 5.54 4.41 -50.66
C THR A 65 5.66 5.39 -49.50
N THR A 66 4.59 6.13 -49.28
CA THR A 66 4.52 7.06 -48.12
C THR A 66 4.92 6.30 -46.86
N PRO A 67 5.94 6.76 -46.13
CA PRO A 67 6.32 6.05 -44.90
C PRO A 67 5.11 5.82 -44.01
N ILE A 68 4.95 4.61 -43.48
CA ILE A 68 3.81 4.20 -42.64
C ILE A 68 3.50 5.22 -41.55
N GLN A 69 4.51 5.93 -41.08
CA GLN A 69 4.40 6.99 -40.08
C GLN A 69 3.48 8.16 -40.50
N PHE A 70 3.33 8.43 -41.81
CA PHE A 70 2.44 9.46 -42.33
C PHE A 70 1.02 8.94 -42.62
N LEU A 71 0.83 7.61 -42.56
CA LEU A 71 -0.47 6.96 -42.71
C LEU A 71 -1.14 6.61 -41.37
N GLN A 72 -0.47 6.90 -40.24
CA GLN A 72 -1.00 6.63 -38.94
C GLN A 72 -1.77 7.84 -38.40
N ALA A 73 -3.06 7.64 -38.14
CA ALA A 73 -3.84 8.59 -37.38
C ALA A 73 -3.59 8.33 -35.87
N TRP A 74 -3.02 9.29 -35.20
CA TRP A 74 -2.79 9.21 -33.75
C TRP A 74 -4.05 9.63 -33.02
N LEU A 75 -4.51 8.78 -32.10
CA LEU A 75 -5.55 9.18 -31.15
C LEU A 75 -5.00 10.27 -30.22
N PRO A 76 -5.77 11.33 -29.94
CA PRO A 76 -5.33 12.36 -29.01
C PRO A 76 -5.23 11.80 -27.59
N GLY A 77 -4.14 12.11 -26.93
CA GLY A 77 -3.87 11.73 -25.55
C GLY A 77 -3.01 10.47 -25.39
N PHE A 78 -2.50 10.31 -24.18
CA PHE A 78 -1.68 9.17 -23.77
C PHE A 78 -2.40 8.40 -22.67
N VAL A 79 -2.41 7.07 -22.76
CA VAL A 79 -2.94 6.20 -21.72
C VAL A 79 -1.83 5.95 -20.70
N GLN A 80 -2.02 6.42 -19.48
CA GLN A 80 -1.12 6.11 -18.39
C GLN A 80 -1.40 4.70 -17.87
N VAL A 81 -0.34 3.91 -17.69
CA VAL A 81 -0.45 2.57 -17.09
C VAL A 81 -0.87 2.71 -15.64
N ILE A 82 -1.92 1.98 -15.26
CA ILE A 82 -2.42 1.98 -13.88
C ILE A 82 -1.40 1.26 -12.99
N THR A 83 -0.91 1.95 -11.98
CA THR A 83 -0.09 1.38 -10.89
C THR A 83 -0.98 0.80 -9.81
N ALA A 84 -0.40 -0.02 -8.91
CA ALA A 84 -1.12 -0.56 -7.75
C ALA A 84 -1.79 0.53 -6.92
N ALA A 85 -2.94 0.22 -6.34
CA ALA A 85 -3.66 1.14 -5.49
C ALA A 85 -2.84 1.48 -4.24
N ARG A 86 -2.77 2.75 -3.89
CA ARG A 86 -2.09 3.27 -2.69
C ARG A 86 -3.13 3.52 -1.62
N LYS A 87 -3.30 2.55 -0.74
CA LYS A 87 -4.42 2.51 0.20
C LYS A 87 -4.07 2.92 1.63
N ILE A 88 -2.79 2.92 2.01
CA ILE A 88 -2.38 3.16 3.40
C ILE A 88 -2.91 4.49 3.96
N ASP A 89 -2.91 5.55 3.15
CA ASP A 89 -3.37 6.88 3.56
C ASP A 89 -4.88 6.92 3.83
N LYS A 90 -5.65 6.06 3.14
CA LYS A 90 -7.09 5.91 3.38
C LYS A 90 -7.38 5.04 4.60
N CYS A 91 -6.52 4.06 4.86
CA CYS A 91 -6.69 3.15 5.98
C CYS A 91 -6.42 3.84 7.31
N ILE A 92 -5.31 4.56 7.43
CA ILE A 92 -4.82 5.09 8.71
C ILE A 92 -4.83 6.62 8.74
N GLY A 93 -4.72 7.28 7.59
CA GLY A 93 -4.43 8.71 7.51
C GLY A 93 -2.92 8.97 7.59
N ILE A 94 -2.55 10.24 7.59
CA ILE A 94 -1.14 10.67 7.60
C ILE A 94 -0.92 11.61 8.78
N THR A 95 0.14 11.34 9.53
CA THR A 95 0.63 12.23 10.58
C THR A 95 2.05 12.68 10.19
N THR A 96 2.22 13.99 10.01
CA THR A 96 3.54 14.56 9.74
C THR A 96 4.27 14.77 11.05
N VAL A 97 5.41 14.09 11.22
CA VAL A 97 6.21 14.10 12.44
C VAL A 97 7.70 14.08 12.09
N GLY A 98 8.49 14.87 12.79
CA GLY A 98 9.95 14.92 12.64
C GLY A 98 10.41 15.80 11.51
N ASN A 99 11.74 15.84 11.33
CA ASN A 99 12.43 16.60 10.30
C ASN A 99 13.25 15.66 9.40
N TRP A 100 13.64 16.15 8.23
CA TRP A 100 14.41 15.36 7.27
C TRP A 100 15.73 14.80 7.81
N HIS A 101 16.36 15.49 8.75
CA HIS A 101 17.66 15.11 9.35
C HIS A 101 17.54 14.21 10.57
N ASP A 102 16.32 13.97 11.10
CA ASP A 102 16.13 13.12 12.25
C ASP A 102 16.34 11.63 11.86
N GLU A 103 16.94 10.83 12.72
CA GLU A 103 17.19 9.41 12.48
C GLU A 103 16.08 8.52 13.04
N GLU A 104 15.47 8.92 14.14
CA GLU A 104 14.44 8.15 14.83
C GLU A 104 13.29 9.03 15.29
N ILE A 105 12.10 8.45 15.31
CA ILE A 105 10.90 9.01 15.95
C ILE A 105 10.63 8.20 17.21
N VAL A 106 10.47 8.86 18.34
CA VAL A 106 10.25 8.24 19.64
C VAL A 106 8.86 8.59 20.15
N GLN A 107 8.10 7.58 20.56
CA GLN A 107 6.81 7.71 21.24
C GLN A 107 6.95 7.28 22.68
N GLY A 108 6.65 8.19 23.62
CA GLY A 108 6.57 7.86 25.04
C GLY A 108 5.28 7.10 25.36
N ILE A 109 5.40 6.08 26.20
CA ILE A 109 4.30 5.29 26.73
C ILE A 109 4.37 5.42 28.25
N VAL A 110 3.27 5.79 28.88
CA VAL A 110 3.17 5.94 30.33
C VAL A 110 2.10 4.99 30.84
N GLU A 111 2.48 4.16 31.79
CA GLU A 111 1.59 3.20 32.44
C GLU A 111 1.45 3.58 33.91
N PRO A 112 0.26 3.92 34.41
CA PRO A 112 0.04 4.16 35.84
C PRO A 112 0.10 2.83 36.59
N VAL A 113 0.87 2.81 37.67
CA VAL A 113 1.02 1.64 38.53
C VAL A 113 0.57 2.03 39.96
N GLY A 114 -0.26 1.20 40.53
CA GLY A 114 -0.76 1.36 41.90
C GLY A 114 -2.17 0.83 42.03
N GLY A 115 -2.56 0.50 43.22
CA GLY A 115 -3.90 0.06 43.59
C GLY A 115 -4.29 0.58 44.94
N ALA A 116 -5.58 0.89 45.14
CA ALA A 116 -6.10 1.25 46.42
C ALA A 116 -6.23 -0.02 47.29
N THR A 117 -5.89 0.12 48.58
CA THR A 117 -6.13 -0.89 49.58
C THR A 117 -7.20 -0.40 50.58
N GLU A 118 -7.79 -1.32 51.33
CA GLU A 118 -8.74 -0.98 52.36
C GLU A 118 -8.10 -0.02 53.40
N TYR A 119 -8.84 0.99 53.80
CA TYR A 119 -8.41 1.94 54.81
C TYR A 119 -8.22 1.24 56.17
N GLY A 120 -7.11 1.48 56.79
CA GLY A 120 -6.83 1.06 58.17
C GLY A 120 -5.94 2.07 58.86
N ASP A 121 -6.27 2.43 60.11
CA ASP A 121 -5.56 3.45 60.88
C ASP A 121 -4.06 3.18 61.07
N TYR A 122 -3.66 1.91 60.94
CA TYR A 122 -2.27 1.46 61.10
C TYR A 122 -1.64 0.94 59.80
N ASN A 123 -2.33 0.99 58.68
CA ASN A 123 -1.82 0.51 57.40
C ASN A 123 -0.98 1.58 56.71
N ALA A 124 0.10 1.16 56.06
CA ALA A 124 0.84 2.05 55.16
C ALA A 124 0.00 2.34 53.90
N VAL A 125 -0.11 3.62 53.57
CA VAL A 125 -0.83 4.04 52.36
C VAL A 125 -0.03 3.61 51.09
N PRO A 126 -0.62 2.87 50.17
CA PRO A 126 0.05 2.53 48.89
C PRO A 126 0.28 3.81 48.07
N LEU A 127 1.49 3.92 47.51
CA LEU A 127 1.86 5.06 46.66
C LEU A 127 1.66 4.71 45.21
N SER A 128 1.06 5.63 44.44
CA SER A 128 0.97 5.53 43.00
C SER A 128 2.34 5.82 42.38
N ALA A 129 2.69 5.06 41.34
CA ALA A 129 3.91 5.24 40.56
C ALA A 129 3.57 5.28 39.06
N LEU A 130 4.50 5.74 38.25
CA LEU A 130 4.38 5.75 36.78
C LEU A 130 5.53 4.93 36.20
N ASN A 131 5.18 3.99 35.37
CA ASN A 131 6.12 3.29 34.49
C ASN A 131 6.19 4.06 33.19
N THR A 132 7.39 4.44 32.75
CA THR A 132 7.60 5.11 31.45
C THR A 132 8.42 4.22 30.54
N ASN A 133 7.93 4.00 29.35
CA ASN A 133 8.61 3.28 28.29
C ASN A 133 8.65 4.14 27.01
N PHE A 134 9.56 3.81 26.11
CA PHE A 134 9.75 4.54 24.86
C PHE A 134 9.81 3.58 23.70
N GLU A 135 8.88 3.74 22.77
CA GLU A 135 8.91 2.99 21.50
C GLU A 135 9.56 3.86 20.42
N ARG A 136 10.48 3.27 19.66
CA ARG A 136 11.25 3.96 18.64
C ARG A 136 10.98 3.39 17.25
N ARG A 137 10.98 4.27 16.26
CA ARG A 137 10.91 3.91 14.84
C ARG A 137 11.99 4.63 14.08
N THR A 138 12.74 3.90 13.26
CA THR A 138 13.80 4.44 12.40
C THR A 138 13.18 5.07 11.15
N ILE A 139 13.68 6.23 10.74
CA ILE A 139 13.24 6.91 9.54
C ILE A 139 13.95 6.31 8.33
N VAL A 140 13.17 5.89 7.35
CA VAL A 140 13.65 5.41 6.04
C VAL A 140 13.42 6.49 5.01
N ARG A 141 14.46 6.83 4.27
CA ARG A 141 14.45 7.82 3.20
C ARG A 141 14.49 7.10 1.86
N GLY A 142 13.54 7.42 0.98
CA GLY A 142 13.50 6.94 -0.40
C GLY A 142 13.87 8.07 -1.35
N GLU A 143 14.60 7.75 -2.39
CA GLU A 143 15.04 8.72 -3.40
C GLU A 143 14.66 8.23 -4.79
N GLN A 144 14.24 9.15 -5.64
CA GLN A 144 14.00 8.88 -7.05
C GLN A 144 14.30 10.12 -7.87
N GLY A 145 15.25 10.02 -8.79
CA GLY A 145 15.62 11.12 -9.67
C GLY A 145 15.00 11.00 -11.06
N MET A 146 14.97 12.12 -11.78
CA MET A 146 14.68 12.15 -13.19
C MET A 146 15.81 12.83 -13.97
N ARG A 147 16.00 12.40 -15.21
CA ARG A 147 16.91 13.03 -16.16
C ARG A 147 16.18 13.40 -17.43
N VAL A 148 16.38 14.63 -17.88
CA VAL A 148 15.85 15.11 -19.17
C VAL A 148 17.03 15.54 -20.04
N ALA A 149 17.14 14.96 -21.24
CA ALA A 149 18.15 15.32 -22.21
C ALA A 149 17.61 16.35 -23.19
N LEU A 150 18.44 17.29 -23.65
CA LEU A 150 18.06 18.35 -24.58
C LEU A 150 17.44 17.81 -25.86
N LEU A 151 17.97 16.73 -26.44
CA LEU A 151 17.45 16.13 -27.66
C LEU A 151 16.11 15.42 -27.43
N GLU A 152 15.93 14.81 -26.27
CA GLU A 152 14.67 14.17 -25.84
C GLU A 152 13.57 15.23 -25.72
N ASP A 153 13.89 16.33 -25.04
CA ASP A 153 12.95 17.43 -24.83
C ASP A 153 12.54 18.11 -26.15
N ALA A 154 13.50 18.33 -27.06
CA ALA A 154 13.21 18.86 -28.39
C ALA A 154 12.31 17.94 -29.23
N ARG A 155 12.53 16.63 -29.18
CA ARG A 155 11.70 15.64 -29.87
C ARG A 155 10.30 15.55 -29.27
N ALA A 156 10.20 15.56 -27.96
CA ALA A 156 8.92 15.52 -27.26
C ALA A 156 8.10 16.80 -27.49
N SER A 157 8.76 17.97 -27.51
CA SER A 157 8.11 19.23 -27.85
C SER A 157 7.51 19.24 -29.25
N ALA A 158 8.18 18.58 -30.23
CA ALA A 158 7.62 18.39 -31.57
C ALA A 158 6.34 17.53 -31.57
N MET A 159 6.13 16.69 -30.56
CA MET A 159 4.94 15.86 -30.37
C MET A 159 3.93 16.48 -29.38
N ASN A 160 4.13 17.73 -28.94
CA ASN A 160 3.34 18.39 -27.91
C ASN A 160 3.34 17.63 -26.56
N LEU A 161 4.44 16.95 -26.20
CA LEU A 161 4.64 16.21 -24.96
C LEU A 161 5.52 16.98 -23.98
N ASN A 162 5.03 17.17 -22.75
CA ASN A 162 5.86 17.67 -21.67
C ASN A 162 6.51 16.49 -20.92
N VAL A 163 7.67 16.04 -21.41
CA VAL A 163 8.41 14.90 -20.83
C VAL A 163 8.88 15.20 -19.41
N ALA A 164 9.29 16.41 -19.11
CA ALA A 164 9.75 16.81 -17.79
C ALA A 164 8.64 16.59 -16.74
N GLU A 165 7.43 17.06 -17.04
CA GLU A 165 6.29 16.90 -16.13
C GLU A 165 5.86 15.44 -15.95
N GLN A 166 5.84 14.68 -17.06
CA GLN A 166 5.52 13.25 -16.98
C GLN A 166 6.56 12.47 -16.15
N LYS A 167 7.84 12.80 -16.28
CA LYS A 167 8.91 12.19 -15.47
C LYS A 167 8.81 12.59 -13.98
N ARG A 168 8.42 13.85 -13.67
CA ARG A 168 8.14 14.27 -12.29
C ARG A 168 6.97 13.50 -11.69
N GLN A 169 5.88 13.37 -12.44
CA GLN A 169 4.73 12.59 -12.00
C GLN A 169 5.09 11.12 -11.78
N ALA A 170 5.89 10.53 -12.67
CA ALA A 170 6.38 9.17 -12.51
C ALA A 170 7.24 9.00 -11.25
N ALA A 171 8.13 9.98 -10.96
CA ALA A 171 8.94 9.97 -9.75
C ALA A 171 8.08 10.11 -8.49
N ALA A 172 7.08 11.02 -8.50
CA ALA A 172 6.14 11.17 -7.39
C ALA A 172 5.36 9.87 -7.13
N ILE A 173 4.85 9.23 -8.20
CA ILE A 173 4.16 7.94 -8.10
C ILE A 173 5.09 6.86 -7.52
N GLY A 174 6.34 6.79 -7.95
CA GLY A 174 7.31 5.83 -7.43
C GLY A 174 7.58 6.01 -5.94
N LEU A 175 7.74 7.24 -5.47
CA LEU A 175 7.91 7.56 -4.05
C LEU A 175 6.65 7.24 -3.22
N GLU A 176 5.45 7.45 -3.79
CA GLU A 176 4.20 7.07 -3.12
C GLU A 176 4.04 5.54 -3.03
N ILE A 177 4.42 4.78 -4.06
CA ILE A 177 4.43 3.31 -4.02
C ILE A 177 5.39 2.83 -2.93
N PHE A 178 6.58 3.41 -2.87
CA PHE A 178 7.58 3.10 -1.84
C PHE A 178 7.03 3.35 -0.43
N ARG A 179 6.41 4.51 -0.20
CA ARG A 179 5.78 4.86 1.07
C ARG A 179 4.62 3.93 1.43
N ASN A 180 3.77 3.57 0.45
CA ASN A 180 2.68 2.62 0.66
C ASN A 180 3.21 1.23 1.06
N ALA A 181 4.25 0.74 0.40
CA ALA A 181 4.87 -0.53 0.73
C ALA A 181 5.45 -0.54 2.15
N ILE A 182 6.16 0.53 2.55
CA ILE A 182 6.66 0.66 3.92
C ILE A 182 5.50 0.78 4.92
N GLY A 183 4.44 1.48 4.57
CA GLY A 183 3.26 1.61 5.43
C GLY A 183 2.59 0.27 5.75
N PHE A 184 2.55 -0.67 4.82
CA PHE A 184 1.98 -2.00 5.05
C PHE A 184 3.00 -3.01 5.58
N PHE A 185 4.18 -3.10 4.98
CA PHE A 185 5.13 -4.19 5.23
C PHE A 185 6.33 -3.76 6.08
N GLY A 186 6.53 -2.46 6.31
CA GLY A 186 7.72 -1.95 6.96
C GLY A 186 8.98 -2.04 6.10
N TRP A 187 10.13 -1.76 6.72
CA TRP A 187 11.44 -1.83 6.08
C TRP A 187 12.45 -2.56 6.97
N PHE A 188 12.84 -3.77 6.56
CA PHE A 188 13.79 -4.61 7.30
C PHE A 188 15.17 -4.57 6.65
N GLY A 189 15.93 -3.51 6.91
CA GLY A 189 17.30 -3.36 6.46
C GLY A 189 18.26 -3.22 7.65
N GLY A 190 18.87 -4.30 8.10
CA GLY A 190 19.83 -4.26 9.21
C GLY A 190 19.18 -3.94 10.56
N ALA A 191 19.62 -2.86 11.22
CA ALA A 191 19.13 -2.45 12.55
C ALA A 191 17.85 -1.59 12.53
N ASN A 192 17.22 -1.42 11.37
CA ASN A 192 16.05 -0.58 11.23
C ASN A 192 14.85 -1.14 11.98
N ARG A 193 14.18 -0.29 12.76
CA ARG A 193 12.95 -0.59 13.49
C ARG A 193 11.74 0.07 12.80
N THR A 194 11.64 -0.09 11.48
CA THR A 194 10.53 0.47 10.71
C THR A 194 9.53 -0.62 10.40
N PHE A 195 8.41 -0.62 11.10
CA PHE A 195 7.34 -1.60 10.93
C PHE A 195 6.16 -0.99 10.16
N GLY A 196 5.37 -1.85 9.55
CA GLY A 196 4.16 -1.48 8.85
C GLY A 196 2.90 -1.96 9.57
N LEU A 197 1.74 -1.67 8.98
CA LEU A 197 0.43 -2.07 9.51
C LEU A 197 0.29 -3.59 9.73
N LEU A 198 1.00 -4.40 8.95
CA LEU A 198 0.83 -5.86 8.97
C LEU A 198 1.78 -6.57 9.94
N ASN A 199 2.88 -5.96 10.29
CA ASN A 199 3.97 -6.60 11.03
C ASN A 199 4.48 -5.81 12.23
N ASP A 200 3.75 -4.83 12.71
CA ASP A 200 4.09 -4.14 13.95
C ASP A 200 4.09 -5.17 15.12
N PRO A 201 5.16 -5.23 15.94
CA PRO A 201 5.27 -6.21 17.02
C PRO A 201 4.22 -6.03 18.13
N MET A 202 3.60 -4.86 18.23
CA MET A 202 2.54 -4.58 19.21
C MET A 202 1.17 -5.14 18.80
N LEU A 203 1.02 -5.62 17.56
CA LEU A 203 -0.26 -6.11 17.06
C LEU A 203 -0.67 -7.44 17.73
N PRO A 204 -1.97 -7.63 18.05
CA PRO A 204 -2.49 -8.91 18.52
C PRO A 204 -2.30 -10.02 17.48
N ALA A 205 -2.27 -11.27 17.90
CA ALA A 205 -2.19 -12.42 16.98
C ALA A 205 -3.41 -12.49 16.07
N TYR A 206 -3.27 -13.15 14.92
CA TYR A 206 -4.42 -13.45 14.08
C TYR A 206 -5.32 -14.51 14.70
N THR A 207 -6.62 -14.27 14.67
CA THR A 207 -7.65 -15.23 15.03
C THR A 207 -8.18 -15.87 13.73
N ALA A 208 -8.16 -17.20 13.64
CA ALA A 208 -8.72 -17.87 12.48
C ALA A 208 -10.25 -17.79 12.50
N VAL A 209 -10.85 -17.53 11.34
CA VAL A 209 -12.32 -17.55 11.17
C VAL A 209 -12.81 -18.98 11.25
N ALA A 210 -13.90 -19.22 11.98
CA ALA A 210 -14.50 -20.54 12.08
C ALA A 210 -15.35 -20.90 10.83
N GLY A 211 -15.44 -22.18 10.48
CA GLY A 211 -16.38 -22.65 9.45
C GLY A 211 -15.96 -22.44 8.00
N GLY A 212 -14.67 -22.20 7.73
CA GLY A 212 -14.13 -22.08 6.38
C GLY A 212 -14.08 -20.66 5.84
N GLN A 213 -13.73 -20.51 4.58
CA GLN A 213 -13.55 -19.22 3.92
C GLN A 213 -14.89 -18.61 3.46
N TRP A 214 -14.96 -17.30 3.33
CA TRP A 214 -16.16 -16.55 2.92
C TRP A 214 -16.78 -16.97 1.58
N PRO A 215 -16.02 -17.44 0.56
CA PRO A 215 -16.61 -17.96 -0.68
C PRO A 215 -17.58 -19.12 -0.48
N THR A 216 -17.45 -19.86 0.63
CA THR A 216 -18.30 -21.02 0.96
C THR A 216 -19.37 -20.70 2.00
N LYS A 217 -19.41 -19.46 2.50
CA LYS A 217 -20.30 -19.01 3.58
C LYS A 217 -21.53 -18.30 3.05
N ASP A 218 -22.63 -18.48 3.75
CA ASP A 218 -23.85 -17.72 3.56
C ASP A 218 -23.85 -16.39 4.38
N PHE A 219 -24.90 -15.62 4.22
CA PHE A 219 -25.10 -14.36 4.93
C PHE A 219 -24.98 -14.51 6.46
N LEU A 220 -25.57 -15.55 7.05
CA LEU A 220 -25.56 -15.75 8.49
C LEU A 220 -24.15 -16.06 9.00
N ALA A 221 -23.40 -16.87 8.27
CA ALA A 221 -22.03 -17.23 8.65
C ALA A 221 -21.07 -16.02 8.54
N ILE A 222 -21.17 -15.20 7.47
CA ILE A 222 -20.33 -14.00 7.34
C ILE A 222 -20.68 -12.97 8.42
N THR A 223 -21.98 -12.75 8.70
CA THR A 223 -22.38 -11.85 9.79
C THR A 223 -21.97 -12.36 11.16
N ALA A 224 -21.93 -13.69 11.38
CA ALA A 224 -21.41 -14.27 12.60
C ALA A 224 -19.92 -14.00 12.80
N ASP A 225 -19.11 -14.10 11.74
CA ASP A 225 -17.69 -13.75 11.78
C ASP A 225 -17.48 -12.28 12.18
N LEU A 226 -18.22 -11.35 11.58
CA LEU A 226 -18.15 -9.94 11.89
C LEU A 226 -18.61 -9.64 13.33
N ARG A 227 -19.68 -10.30 13.80
CA ARG A 227 -20.12 -10.19 15.20
C ARG A 227 -19.05 -10.72 16.17
N THR A 228 -18.39 -11.81 15.82
CA THR A 228 -17.29 -12.37 16.64
C THR A 228 -16.13 -11.38 16.70
N ALA A 229 -15.78 -10.71 15.59
CA ALA A 229 -14.75 -9.70 15.57
C ALA A 229 -15.11 -8.49 16.47
N ILE A 230 -16.35 -8.01 16.38
CA ILE A 230 -16.84 -6.90 17.20
C ILE A 230 -16.89 -7.29 18.68
N ALA A 231 -17.36 -8.50 19.01
CA ALA A 231 -17.37 -9.02 20.37
C ALA A 231 -15.94 -9.17 20.92
N THR A 232 -15.00 -9.63 20.10
CA THR A 232 -13.58 -9.73 20.48
C THR A 232 -13.00 -8.35 20.77
N LEU A 233 -13.29 -7.34 19.93
CA LEU A 233 -12.85 -5.96 20.17
C LEU A 233 -13.41 -5.41 21.49
N ARG A 234 -14.70 -5.63 21.75
CA ARG A 234 -15.37 -5.19 22.99
C ARG A 234 -14.77 -5.88 24.23
N ASN A 235 -14.56 -7.19 24.16
CA ASN A 235 -13.95 -7.94 25.25
C ASN A 235 -12.49 -7.54 25.50
N GLN A 236 -11.71 -7.36 24.43
CA GLN A 236 -10.30 -6.98 24.52
C GLN A 236 -10.13 -5.56 25.06
N SER A 237 -11.04 -4.64 24.73
CA SER A 237 -11.06 -3.28 25.26
C SER A 237 -11.73 -3.16 26.63
N GLN A 238 -12.21 -4.27 27.21
CA GLN A 238 -13.00 -4.25 28.46
C GLN A 238 -14.19 -3.28 28.41
N ASP A 239 -14.88 -3.28 27.25
CA ASP A 239 -16.04 -2.41 26.95
C ASP A 239 -15.73 -0.90 26.97
N THR A 240 -14.45 -0.52 26.90
CA THR A 240 -14.05 0.90 26.76
C THR A 240 -14.28 1.43 25.36
N ILE A 241 -14.34 0.56 24.37
CA ILE A 241 -14.68 0.88 22.98
C ILE A 241 -16.07 0.34 22.71
N ASP A 242 -17.02 1.26 22.57
CA ASP A 242 -18.37 0.92 22.13
C ASP A 242 -18.48 1.02 20.62
N PRO A 243 -18.71 -0.10 19.90
CA PRO A 243 -18.77 -0.15 18.42
C PRO A 243 -19.91 0.68 17.81
N GLU A 244 -20.90 1.09 18.60
CA GLU A 244 -22.03 1.90 18.12
C GLU A 244 -21.69 3.40 18.13
N SER A 245 -20.85 3.84 19.05
CA SER A 245 -20.51 5.25 19.25
C SER A 245 -19.13 5.62 18.73
N THR A 246 -18.22 4.65 18.59
CA THR A 246 -16.82 4.86 18.17
C THR A 246 -16.68 4.69 16.65
N ASP A 247 -15.87 5.53 16.02
CA ASP A 247 -15.53 5.39 14.61
C ASP A 247 -14.59 4.19 14.41
N LEU A 248 -15.11 3.14 13.77
CA LEU A 248 -14.38 1.92 13.47
C LEU A 248 -14.00 1.84 12.00
N VAL A 249 -12.90 1.18 11.74
CA VAL A 249 -12.46 0.83 10.37
C VAL A 249 -12.42 -0.68 10.22
N LEU A 250 -13.16 -1.17 9.25
CA LEU A 250 -13.12 -2.55 8.81
C LEU A 250 -12.30 -2.61 7.52
N LEU A 251 -11.06 -3.07 7.63
CA LEU A 251 -10.13 -3.20 6.53
C LEU A 251 -10.11 -4.65 6.06
N ILE A 252 -10.48 -4.91 4.81
CA ILE A 252 -10.66 -6.26 4.27
C ILE A 252 -9.74 -6.49 3.08
N ALA A 253 -9.29 -7.72 2.89
CA ALA A 253 -8.60 -8.16 1.69
C ALA A 253 -9.44 -7.87 0.43
N THR A 254 -8.83 -7.28 -0.60
CA THR A 254 -9.55 -6.86 -1.81
C THR A 254 -10.23 -8.04 -2.52
N SER A 255 -9.65 -9.25 -2.44
CA SER A 255 -10.23 -10.49 -2.97
C SER A 255 -11.58 -10.87 -2.33
N LYS A 256 -11.87 -10.37 -1.13
CA LYS A 256 -13.03 -10.79 -0.32
C LYS A 256 -14.06 -9.69 -0.08
N ILE A 257 -13.81 -8.46 -0.48
CA ILE A 257 -14.73 -7.34 -0.22
C ILE A 257 -16.11 -7.53 -0.84
N ASP A 258 -16.17 -8.19 -2.00
CA ASP A 258 -17.43 -8.41 -2.74
C ASP A 258 -18.37 -9.38 -2.02
N TYR A 259 -17.86 -10.23 -1.12
CA TYR A 259 -18.70 -11.12 -0.30
C TYR A 259 -19.55 -10.36 0.74
N LEU A 260 -19.26 -9.08 1.00
CA LEU A 260 -20.16 -8.22 1.77
C LEU A 260 -21.48 -7.93 1.05
N SER A 261 -21.57 -8.20 -0.26
CA SER A 261 -22.81 -8.09 -1.03
C SER A 261 -23.71 -9.31 -0.92
N THR A 262 -23.26 -10.39 -0.23
CA THR A 262 -24.06 -11.60 -0.01
C THR A 262 -25.36 -11.24 0.71
N VAL A 263 -26.50 -11.67 0.15
CA VAL A 263 -27.82 -11.32 0.65
C VAL A 263 -28.44 -12.42 1.49
N SER A 264 -29.22 -12.03 2.47
CA SER A 264 -30.07 -12.95 3.25
C SER A 264 -31.31 -13.36 2.45
N VAL A 265 -32.08 -14.32 2.98
CA VAL A 265 -33.37 -14.73 2.43
C VAL A 265 -34.37 -13.55 2.35
N GLN A 266 -34.22 -12.55 3.21
CA GLN A 266 -35.03 -11.33 3.25
C GLN A 266 -34.53 -10.23 2.30
N GLY A 267 -33.43 -10.44 1.55
CA GLY A 267 -32.87 -9.49 0.61
C GLY A 267 -31.96 -8.42 1.23
N ILE A 268 -31.57 -8.56 2.49
CA ILE A 268 -30.64 -7.63 3.17
C ILE A 268 -29.21 -8.13 2.91
N SER A 269 -28.31 -7.27 2.45
CA SER A 269 -26.91 -7.62 2.29
C SER A 269 -26.14 -7.52 3.62
N VAL A 270 -24.99 -8.20 3.72
CA VAL A 270 -24.08 -8.09 4.87
C VAL A 270 -23.67 -6.63 5.07
N ARG A 271 -23.42 -5.90 3.99
CA ARG A 271 -23.06 -4.48 4.02
C ARG A 271 -24.18 -3.61 4.58
N ASP A 272 -25.43 -3.85 4.16
CA ASP A 272 -26.59 -3.11 4.66
C ASP A 272 -26.81 -3.40 6.14
N TRP A 273 -26.70 -4.67 6.54
CA TRP A 273 -26.76 -5.05 7.95
C TRP A 273 -25.69 -4.33 8.79
N LEU A 274 -24.44 -4.29 8.29
CA LEU A 274 -23.34 -3.64 8.99
C LEU A 274 -23.61 -2.13 9.15
N THR A 275 -24.04 -1.46 8.08
CA THR A 275 -24.33 -0.03 8.09
C THR A 275 -25.54 0.33 8.95
N GLN A 276 -26.56 -0.54 8.99
CA GLN A 276 -27.77 -0.33 9.81
C GLN A 276 -27.49 -0.55 11.29
N THR A 277 -26.69 -1.55 11.64
CA THR A 277 -26.39 -1.89 13.04
C THR A 277 -25.26 -1.04 13.61
N TYR A 278 -24.23 -0.77 12.80
CA TYR A 278 -23.03 -0.04 13.20
C TYR A 278 -22.73 1.07 12.18
N SER A 279 -23.48 2.16 12.26
CA SER A 279 -23.42 3.24 11.27
C SER A 279 -22.07 3.95 11.17
N ARG A 280 -21.21 3.80 12.17
CA ARG A 280 -19.88 4.41 12.24
C ARG A 280 -18.75 3.50 11.77
N ILE A 281 -19.06 2.31 11.22
CA ILE A 281 -18.03 1.44 10.64
C ILE A 281 -17.76 1.85 9.19
N ARG A 282 -16.54 2.27 8.93
CA ARG A 282 -16.02 2.53 7.59
C ARG A 282 -15.38 1.27 7.03
N VAL A 283 -15.83 0.83 5.85
CA VAL A 283 -15.29 -0.35 5.16
C VAL A 283 -14.30 0.10 4.10
N GLU A 284 -13.08 -0.38 4.20
CA GLU A 284 -12.01 -0.14 3.24
C GLU A 284 -11.42 -1.46 2.74
N SER A 285 -10.90 -1.48 1.52
CA SER A 285 -10.21 -2.64 0.96
C SER A 285 -8.73 -2.36 0.75
N ALA A 286 -7.89 -3.35 1.01
CA ALA A 286 -6.47 -3.28 0.71
C ALA A 286 -5.99 -4.58 0.04
N PRO A 287 -5.35 -4.49 -1.13
CA PRO A 287 -4.80 -5.67 -1.79
C PRO A 287 -3.65 -6.31 -1.01
N GLU A 288 -3.00 -5.53 -0.14
CA GLU A 288 -1.90 -5.99 0.71
C GLU A 288 -2.35 -6.94 1.84
N LEU A 289 -3.67 -7.06 2.06
CA LEU A 289 -4.26 -8.03 2.99
C LEU A 289 -4.53 -9.42 2.37
N ASN A 290 -4.32 -9.56 1.07
CA ASN A 290 -4.39 -10.85 0.42
C ASN A 290 -3.17 -11.68 0.84
N ASP A 291 -3.39 -12.95 1.15
CA ASP A 291 -2.35 -13.95 1.49
C ASP A 291 -1.40 -13.56 2.66
N VAL A 292 -1.82 -12.67 3.55
CA VAL A 292 -0.97 -12.13 4.63
C VAL A 292 -0.74 -13.11 5.76
N ALA A 293 -1.75 -13.88 6.14
CA ALA A 293 -1.70 -14.78 7.28
C ALA A 293 -1.42 -16.21 6.82
N ALA A 294 -0.16 -16.58 6.63
CA ALA A 294 0.29 -17.90 6.17
C ALA A 294 -0.39 -18.35 4.85
N GLY A 295 -0.58 -17.42 3.90
CA GLY A 295 -1.27 -17.69 2.63
C GLY A 295 -2.78 -17.60 2.71
N ALA A 296 -3.33 -17.04 3.78
CA ALA A 296 -4.76 -16.78 3.92
C ALA A 296 -5.07 -15.28 3.92
N ASP A 297 -6.19 -14.93 3.32
CA ASP A 297 -6.72 -13.58 3.32
C ASP A 297 -7.16 -13.17 4.74
N ALA A 298 -7.00 -11.89 5.05
CA ALA A 298 -7.29 -11.38 6.38
C ALA A 298 -8.18 -10.13 6.34
N PHE A 299 -8.83 -9.86 7.47
CA PHE A 299 -9.41 -8.56 7.73
C PHE A 299 -8.99 -8.04 9.11
N TYR A 300 -8.97 -6.71 9.23
CA TYR A 300 -8.71 -5.99 10.47
C TYR A 300 -9.94 -5.20 10.85
N LEU A 301 -10.25 -5.21 12.13
CA LEU A 301 -11.24 -4.31 12.73
C LEU A 301 -10.54 -3.52 13.82
N TYR A 302 -10.57 -2.20 13.72
CA TYR A 302 -9.93 -1.34 14.71
C TYR A 302 -10.69 -0.01 14.87
N ALA A 303 -10.56 0.57 16.07
CA ALA A 303 -11.04 1.91 16.32
C ALA A 303 -10.08 2.93 15.67
N GLU A 304 -10.60 3.88 14.90
CA GLU A 304 -9.78 4.93 14.31
C GLU A 304 -9.15 5.80 15.38
N LYS A 305 -9.96 6.17 16.36
CA LYS A 305 -9.55 6.94 17.54
C LYS A 305 -10.23 6.42 18.79
N VAL A 306 -9.51 6.43 19.89
CA VAL A 306 -10.04 6.20 21.24
C VAL A 306 -10.12 7.55 21.93
N ASP A 307 -11.24 7.84 22.61
CA ASP A 307 -11.41 9.11 23.30
C ASP A 307 -10.39 9.23 24.44
N SER A 308 -9.78 10.40 24.55
CA SER A 308 -8.78 10.68 25.61
C SER A 308 -9.37 10.65 27.02
N SER A 309 -10.69 10.79 27.17
CA SER A 309 -11.36 10.61 28.47
C SER A 309 -11.34 9.17 28.95
N VAL A 310 -11.16 8.21 28.04
CA VAL A 310 -11.13 6.77 28.31
C VAL A 310 -9.73 6.31 28.73
N ASP A 311 -8.70 6.70 27.98
CA ASP A 311 -7.32 6.23 28.20
C ASP A 311 -6.39 7.27 28.83
N GLY A 312 -6.85 8.49 29.04
CA GLY A 312 -6.07 9.59 29.62
C GLY A 312 -4.93 10.10 28.74
N SER A 313 -4.89 9.68 27.48
CA SER A 313 -3.81 10.02 26.55
C SER A 313 -3.91 11.44 26.03
N THR A 314 -2.76 12.06 25.75
CA THR A 314 -2.65 13.41 25.18
C THR A 314 -2.22 13.41 23.70
N ASP A 315 -2.16 12.24 23.08
CA ASP A 315 -1.63 12.03 21.72
C ASP A 315 -2.70 12.11 20.60
N GLY A 316 -3.90 12.59 20.93
CA GLY A 316 -5.03 12.69 20.00
C GLY A 316 -5.80 11.39 19.78
N GLY A 317 -5.52 10.34 20.55
CA GLY A 317 -6.32 9.11 20.62
C GLY A 317 -6.18 8.15 19.43
N ALA A 318 -5.34 8.43 18.43
CA ALA A 318 -5.21 7.59 17.26
C ALA A 318 -4.68 6.19 17.60
N THR A 319 -5.34 5.14 17.11
CA THR A 319 -4.92 3.74 17.31
C THR A 319 -3.68 3.42 16.51
N PHE A 320 -3.68 3.78 15.24
CA PHE A 320 -2.53 3.72 14.35
C PHE A 320 -2.05 5.10 13.99
N THR A 321 -0.76 5.26 13.83
CA THR A 321 -0.16 6.50 13.33
C THR A 321 0.81 6.15 12.21
N GLN A 322 0.51 6.60 10.99
CA GLN A 322 1.46 6.57 9.90
C GLN A 322 2.36 7.80 10.02
N MET A 323 3.62 7.57 10.34
CA MET A 323 4.60 8.63 10.56
C MET A 323 5.29 8.98 9.25
N VAL A 324 4.92 10.11 8.67
CA VAL A 324 5.49 10.63 7.43
C VAL A 324 6.24 11.91 7.73
N VAL A 325 7.55 11.90 7.55
CA VAL A 325 8.38 13.10 7.73
C VAL A 325 8.18 14.05 6.56
N THR A 326 8.28 13.49 5.35
CA THR A 326 8.09 14.26 4.11
C THR A 326 7.53 13.35 3.02
N LYS A 327 6.44 13.77 2.38
CA LYS A 327 5.84 13.00 1.27
C LYS A 327 6.66 13.11 0.00
N PHE A 328 7.07 14.34 -0.32
CA PHE A 328 7.79 14.66 -1.53
C PHE A 328 8.63 15.92 -1.28
N ASN A 329 9.92 15.82 -1.54
CA ASN A 329 10.86 16.91 -1.41
C ASN A 329 11.77 16.94 -2.63
N THR A 330 12.02 18.11 -3.20
CA THR A 330 12.99 18.31 -4.27
C THR A 330 14.35 18.57 -3.63
N LEU A 331 15.31 17.69 -3.87
CA LEU A 331 16.65 17.76 -3.29
C LEU A 331 17.54 18.75 -4.05
N GLY A 332 17.33 18.91 -5.34
CA GLY A 332 18.05 19.88 -6.16
C GLY A 332 18.00 19.58 -7.64
N VAL A 333 18.54 20.51 -8.45
CA VAL A 333 18.65 20.37 -9.90
C VAL A 333 20.10 20.50 -10.30
N GLU A 334 20.68 19.43 -10.86
CA GLU A 334 22.01 19.43 -11.45
C GLU A 334 21.92 19.69 -12.95
N LYS A 335 22.56 20.77 -13.41
CA LYS A 335 22.67 21.07 -14.85
C LYS A 335 23.95 20.46 -15.42
N ARG A 336 23.80 19.66 -16.47
CA ARG A 336 24.89 19.08 -17.24
C ARG A 336 24.90 19.67 -18.65
N ALA A 337 25.98 19.49 -19.39
CA ALA A 337 26.15 20.08 -20.73
C ALA A 337 25.02 19.72 -21.73
N LYS A 338 24.42 18.52 -21.61
CA LYS A 338 23.38 18.02 -22.54
C LYS A 338 22.12 17.52 -21.84
N SER A 339 21.98 17.73 -20.54
CA SER A 339 20.83 17.27 -19.76
C SER A 339 20.76 18.01 -18.43
N TYR A 340 19.62 17.90 -17.75
CA TYR A 340 19.53 18.21 -16.33
C TYR A 340 18.99 16.99 -15.57
N ILE A 341 19.38 16.89 -14.32
CA ILE A 341 18.91 15.87 -13.37
C ILE A 341 18.21 16.60 -12.24
N GLU A 342 17.09 16.07 -11.82
CA GLU A 342 16.32 16.57 -10.69
C GLU A 342 16.05 15.39 -9.77
N ASP A 343 16.46 15.51 -8.51
CA ASP A 343 16.35 14.46 -7.52
C ASP A 343 15.24 14.79 -6.52
N PHE A 344 14.45 13.76 -6.19
CA PHE A 344 13.32 13.85 -5.27
C PHE A 344 13.50 12.86 -4.14
N GLY A 345 13.01 13.23 -2.97
CA GLY A 345 13.07 12.38 -1.79
C GLY A 345 11.74 12.28 -1.07
N SER A 346 11.54 11.18 -0.38
CA SER A 346 10.43 10.94 0.56
C SER A 346 10.99 10.30 1.83
N ALA A 347 10.44 10.63 2.99
CA ALA A 347 10.88 10.06 4.26
C ALA A 347 9.69 9.61 5.11
N THR A 348 9.77 8.38 5.62
CA THR A 348 8.73 7.78 6.47
C THR A 348 9.35 6.89 7.53
N ALA A 349 8.71 6.79 8.68
CA ALA A 349 9.08 5.87 9.75
C ALA A 349 8.09 4.68 9.87
N GLY A 350 7.27 4.47 8.83
CA GLY A 350 6.29 3.41 8.80
C GLY A 350 5.04 3.70 9.64
N VAL A 351 4.47 2.66 10.20
CA VAL A 351 3.26 2.72 11.03
C VAL A 351 3.59 2.29 12.46
N LEU A 352 3.00 2.96 13.42
CA LEU A 352 3.06 2.61 14.84
C LEU A 352 1.65 2.28 15.34
N CYS A 353 1.48 1.08 15.90
CA CYS A 353 0.30 0.72 16.67
C CYS A 353 0.46 1.24 18.10
N LYS A 354 -0.33 2.24 18.48
CA LYS A 354 -0.28 2.82 19.84
C LYS A 354 -1.21 2.11 20.81
N ARG A 355 -2.32 1.56 20.30
CA ARG A 355 -3.39 0.95 21.09
C ARG A 355 -3.73 -0.45 20.60
N PRO A 356 -2.92 -1.47 20.97
CA PRO A 356 -3.16 -2.85 20.53
C PRO A 356 -4.52 -3.40 20.96
N PHE A 357 -5.05 -2.93 22.10
CA PHE A 357 -6.36 -3.33 22.60
C PHE A 357 -7.54 -2.85 21.74
N ALA A 358 -7.30 -1.85 20.89
CA ALA A 358 -8.28 -1.30 19.96
C ALA A 358 -8.22 -1.95 18.56
N VAL A 359 -7.46 -3.03 18.39
CA VAL A 359 -7.23 -3.72 17.11
C VAL A 359 -7.54 -5.19 17.24
N VAL A 360 -8.28 -5.73 16.27
CA VAL A 360 -8.55 -7.16 16.15
C VAL A 360 -8.22 -7.61 14.73
N ARG A 361 -7.56 -8.76 14.60
CA ARG A 361 -7.14 -9.33 13.32
C ARG A 361 -7.71 -10.71 13.12
N PHE A 362 -8.36 -10.93 12.00
CA PHE A 362 -8.89 -12.23 11.61
C PHE A 362 -8.27 -12.71 10.30
N SER A 363 -8.08 -14.00 10.17
CA SER A 363 -7.52 -14.66 8.99
C SER A 363 -8.37 -15.84 8.54
N GLY A 364 -8.23 -16.24 7.29
CA GLY A 364 -8.95 -17.38 6.73
C GLY A 364 -10.34 -17.03 6.18
N ILE A 365 -10.51 -15.79 5.75
CA ILE A 365 -11.76 -15.32 5.14
C ILE A 365 -11.91 -15.71 3.67
#